data_045c8effc0f93de9c90e652f1d711680
#
_entry.id   045c8effc0f93de9c90e652f1d711680
#
_cell.length_a   1.000
_cell.length_b   1.000
_cell.length_c   1.000
_cell.angle_alpha   90.00
_cell.angle_beta   90.00
_cell.angle_gamma   90.00
#
_symmetry.space_group_name_H-M   'P 1'
#
loop_
_entity.id
_entity.type
_entity.pdbx_description
1 polymer ?
#
loop_
_entity_poly.entity_id
_entity_poly.type
_entity_poly.pdbx_seq_one_letter_code
_entity_poly.pdbx_strand_id
1 'polypeptide(L)'
;MTEKEINKIVSENLNYVKSVANQYKGKGVEFDDLVSEGTLAMLMAARKFQADRGTDFVAYAGPFVHKAISQAIDKQSGLYRLPKDQKKFAPRNADKAVSVDAPLSANNPYTLLDILNDPDVKIADDTLNIEMMKKKMAESIADLLPREKKIITKFYG
;
A
#
# COMPACT_ATOMS: atom_id res chain seq x y z
N MET A 1 37.29 19.47 1.80
CA MET A 1 36.91 19.14 3.19
C MET A 1 37.40 17.75 3.54
N THR A 2 38.02 17.58 4.70
CA THR A 2 38.43 16.27 5.22
C THR A 2 37.20 15.53 5.81
N GLU A 3 37.25 14.19 5.88
CA GLU A 3 36.12 13.42 6.46
C GLU A 3 35.81 13.82 7.92
N LYS A 4 36.83 14.21 8.68
CA LYS A 4 36.66 14.68 10.07
C LYS A 4 35.86 15.99 10.13
N GLU A 5 36.13 16.93 9.23
CA GLU A 5 35.41 18.20 9.12
C GLU A 5 33.93 17.97 8.71
N ILE A 6 33.71 17.07 7.76
CA ILE A 6 32.37 16.70 7.30
C ILE A 6 31.53 16.12 8.46
N ASN A 7 32.11 15.17 9.19
CA ASN A 7 31.43 14.56 10.33
C ASN A 7 31.16 15.58 11.45
N LYS A 8 32.05 16.52 11.68
CA LYS A 8 31.87 17.60 12.66
C LYS A 8 30.69 18.50 12.26
N ILE A 9 30.64 18.97 11.01
CA ILE A 9 29.59 19.83 10.50
C ILE A 9 28.22 19.10 10.58
N VAL A 10 28.17 17.81 10.23
CA VAL A 10 26.94 17.02 10.31
C VAL A 10 26.49 16.85 11.76
N SER A 11 27.40 16.54 12.69
CA SER A 11 27.05 16.37 14.10
C SER A 11 26.55 17.66 14.76
N GLU A 12 27.09 18.81 14.40
CA GLU A 12 26.66 20.13 14.88
C GLU A 12 25.24 20.46 14.37
N ASN A 13 24.86 19.98 13.19
CA ASN A 13 23.58 20.28 12.56
C ASN A 13 22.52 19.16 12.67
N LEU A 14 22.75 18.11 13.47
CA LEU A 14 21.80 17.02 13.71
C LEU A 14 20.45 17.52 14.23
N ASN A 15 20.44 18.58 15.04
CA ASN A 15 19.20 19.15 15.56
C ASN A 15 18.30 19.71 14.45
N TYR A 16 18.90 20.23 13.37
CA TYR A 16 18.13 20.66 12.20
C TYR A 16 17.46 19.47 11.52
N VAL A 17 18.17 18.35 11.32
CA VAL A 17 17.58 17.14 10.74
C VAL A 17 16.43 16.62 11.60
N LYS A 18 16.58 16.58 12.93
CA LYS A 18 15.52 16.20 13.87
C LYS A 18 14.28 17.12 13.77
N SER A 19 14.52 18.42 13.64
CA SER A 19 13.44 19.40 13.49
C SER A 19 12.66 19.17 12.18
N VAL A 20 13.36 18.91 11.08
CA VAL A 20 12.74 18.59 9.80
C VAL A 20 12.00 17.25 9.87
N ALA A 21 12.62 16.21 10.43
CA ALA A 21 11.99 14.88 10.59
C ALA A 21 10.72 14.94 11.43
N ASN A 22 10.68 15.81 12.45
CA ASN A 22 9.49 15.98 13.28
C ASN A 22 8.26 16.52 12.51
N GLN A 23 8.46 17.30 11.45
CA GLN A 23 7.37 17.76 10.58
C GLN A 23 6.73 16.61 9.77
N TYR A 24 7.45 15.51 9.60
CA TYR A 24 7.02 14.34 8.86
C TYR A 24 6.59 13.18 9.75
N LYS A 25 6.55 13.36 11.07
CA LYS A 25 6.12 12.35 12.03
C LYS A 25 4.69 11.88 11.75
N GLY A 26 4.43 10.59 11.91
CA GLY A 26 3.09 10.01 11.71
C GLY A 26 2.70 9.72 10.27
N LYS A 27 3.65 9.81 9.31
CA LYS A 27 3.40 9.49 7.89
C LYS A 27 3.72 8.03 7.52
N GLY A 28 3.71 7.11 8.49
CA GLY A 28 3.89 5.68 8.25
C GLY A 28 5.35 5.21 8.24
N VAL A 29 6.29 6.08 8.65
CA VAL A 29 7.71 5.76 8.84
C VAL A 29 8.11 6.15 10.24
N GLU A 30 8.97 5.35 10.86
CA GLU A 30 9.46 5.61 12.21
C GLU A 30 10.35 6.87 12.23
N PHE A 31 10.29 7.60 13.35
CA PHE A 31 11.02 8.87 13.48
C PHE A 31 12.55 8.70 13.32
N ASP A 32 13.10 7.65 13.90
CA ASP A 32 14.54 7.39 13.85
C ASP A 32 15.02 7.02 12.44
N ASP A 33 14.18 6.36 11.64
CA ASP A 33 14.45 6.11 10.23
C ASP A 33 14.48 7.41 9.42
N LEU A 34 13.52 8.32 9.67
CA LEU A 34 13.51 9.64 9.01
C LEU A 34 14.74 10.46 9.36
N VAL A 35 15.20 10.42 10.63
CA VAL A 35 16.41 11.09 11.07
C VAL A 35 17.63 10.47 10.41
N SER A 36 17.69 9.16 10.30
CA SER A 36 18.80 8.44 9.67
C SER A 36 18.93 8.79 8.19
N GLU A 37 17.82 8.76 7.43
CA GLU A 37 17.78 9.15 6.01
C GLU A 37 18.14 10.63 5.81
N GLY A 38 17.61 11.50 6.69
CA GLY A 38 17.95 12.93 6.68
C GLY A 38 19.44 13.19 6.97
N THR A 39 20.02 12.45 7.91
CA THR A 39 21.44 12.55 8.24
C THR A 39 22.33 12.08 7.08
N LEU A 40 21.94 10.98 6.43
CA LEU A 40 22.63 10.48 5.24
C LEU A 40 22.62 11.53 4.10
N ALA A 41 21.48 12.16 3.88
CA ALA A 41 21.34 13.22 2.88
C ALA A 41 22.19 14.45 3.23
N MET A 42 22.24 14.82 4.51
CA MET A 42 23.10 15.91 5.00
C MET A 42 24.58 15.59 4.79
N LEU A 43 25.00 14.36 5.04
CA LEU A 43 26.37 13.88 4.79
C LEU A 43 26.72 13.98 3.28
N MET A 44 25.81 13.56 2.41
CA MET A 44 25.99 13.66 0.96
C MET A 44 26.08 15.13 0.50
N ALA A 45 25.28 16.01 1.10
CA ALA A 45 25.34 17.45 0.84
C ALA A 45 26.67 18.05 1.30
N ALA A 46 27.17 17.67 2.48
CA ALA A 46 28.45 18.14 3.02
C ALA A 46 29.66 17.78 2.14
N ARG A 47 29.62 16.58 1.53
CA ARG A 47 30.68 16.18 0.57
C ARG A 47 30.71 17.04 -0.70
N LYS A 48 29.59 17.64 -1.08
CA LYS A 48 29.46 18.49 -2.29
C LYS A 48 29.50 19.98 -1.97
N PHE A 49 29.46 20.32 -0.69
CA PHE A 49 29.44 21.72 -0.25
C PHE A 49 30.76 22.42 -0.50
N GLN A 50 30.71 23.62 -1.07
CA GLN A 50 31.80 24.50 -1.32
C GLN A 50 31.61 25.77 -0.49
N ALA A 51 32.40 25.94 0.57
CA ALA A 51 32.28 27.07 1.48
C ALA A 51 32.58 28.44 0.81
N ASP A 52 33.31 28.42 -0.30
CA ASP A 52 33.76 29.63 -1.02
C ASP A 52 32.62 30.44 -1.66
N ARG A 53 31.42 29.89 -1.69
CA ARG A 53 30.20 30.54 -2.29
C ARG A 53 29.45 31.44 -1.29
N GLY A 54 29.88 31.55 -0.04
CA GLY A 54 29.28 32.44 0.96
C GLY A 54 27.86 32.05 1.39
N THR A 55 27.41 30.84 1.08
CA THR A 55 26.09 30.30 1.51
C THR A 55 26.24 29.53 2.80
N ASP A 56 25.29 29.68 3.71
CA ASP A 56 25.26 28.86 4.93
C ASP A 56 25.00 27.38 4.58
N PHE A 57 25.70 26.48 5.28
CA PHE A 57 25.61 25.05 5.05
C PHE A 57 24.19 24.51 5.23
N VAL A 58 23.47 24.97 6.26
CA VAL A 58 22.08 24.51 6.55
C VAL A 58 21.15 24.91 5.42
N ALA A 59 21.29 26.11 4.86
CA ALA A 59 20.50 26.58 3.74
C ALA A 59 20.74 25.75 2.47
N TYR A 60 22.00 25.33 2.25
CA TYR A 60 22.35 24.44 1.13
C TYR A 60 21.85 23.01 1.34
N ALA A 61 22.00 22.44 2.54
CA ALA A 61 21.65 21.06 2.86
C ALA A 61 20.13 20.85 2.99
N GLY A 62 19.37 21.87 3.37
CA GLY A 62 17.94 21.80 3.62
C GLY A 62 17.13 21.09 2.53
N PRO A 63 17.19 21.52 1.27
CA PRO A 63 16.48 20.87 0.18
C PRO A 63 16.82 19.39 0.00
N PHE A 64 18.07 19.00 0.26
CA PHE A 64 18.50 17.60 0.17
C PHE A 64 17.89 16.75 1.29
N VAL A 65 17.86 17.27 2.51
CA VAL A 65 17.24 16.61 3.67
C VAL A 65 15.73 16.44 3.46
N HIS A 66 15.02 17.49 3.07
CA HIS A 66 13.59 17.41 2.78
C HIS A 66 13.26 16.40 1.67
N LYS A 67 14.05 16.41 0.60
CA LYS A 67 13.88 15.47 -0.51
C LYS A 67 14.11 14.01 -0.07
N ALA A 68 15.16 13.75 0.72
CA ALA A 68 15.47 12.41 1.19
C ALA A 68 14.39 11.87 2.12
N ILE A 69 13.95 12.67 3.10
CA ILE A 69 12.84 12.30 4.00
C ILE A 69 11.56 12.03 3.22
N SER A 70 11.20 12.87 2.25
CA SER A 70 10.02 12.66 1.42
C SER A 70 10.13 11.38 0.58
N GLN A 71 11.31 11.10 0.04
CA GLN A 71 11.57 9.85 -0.70
C GLN A 71 11.54 8.61 0.20
N ALA A 72 12.01 8.72 1.46
CA ALA A 72 11.94 7.64 2.43
C ALA A 72 10.48 7.31 2.76
N ILE A 73 9.65 8.32 2.98
CA ILE A 73 8.21 8.15 3.20
C ILE A 73 7.55 7.47 1.97
N ASP A 74 7.84 7.96 0.77
CA ASP A 74 7.30 7.37 -0.46
C ASP A 74 7.70 5.89 -0.68
N LYS A 75 8.84 5.48 -0.12
CA LYS A 75 9.34 4.10 -0.23
C LYS A 75 8.81 3.17 0.85
N GLN A 76 8.64 3.67 2.07
CA GLN A 76 8.43 2.85 3.27
C GLN A 76 7.02 2.96 3.86
N SER A 77 6.25 4.01 3.53
CA SER A 77 4.94 4.26 4.14
C SER A 77 3.84 3.31 3.66
N GLY A 78 3.99 2.69 2.50
CA GLY A 78 2.97 1.80 1.92
C GLY A 78 3.35 0.33 1.99
N LEU A 79 2.35 -0.55 2.17
CA LEU A 79 2.51 -2.00 2.16
C LEU A 79 2.97 -2.49 0.77
N TYR A 80 2.55 -1.83 -0.28
CA TYR A 80 2.98 -2.08 -1.66
C TYR A 80 3.27 -0.76 -2.37
N ARG A 81 4.11 -0.82 -3.39
CA ARG A 81 4.56 0.35 -4.13
C ARG A 81 3.92 0.41 -5.51
N LEU A 82 3.17 1.49 -5.76
CA LEU A 82 2.66 1.79 -7.09
C LEU A 82 3.79 2.26 -8.03
N PRO A 83 3.82 1.79 -9.29
CA PRO A 83 4.69 2.36 -10.31
C PRO A 83 4.46 3.86 -10.49
N LYS A 84 5.53 4.60 -10.80
CA LYS A 84 5.47 6.07 -10.92
C LYS A 84 4.41 6.56 -11.91
N ASP A 85 4.18 5.81 -12.98
CA ASP A 85 3.21 6.17 -14.03
C ASP A 85 1.77 6.01 -13.54
N GLN A 86 1.49 4.99 -12.75
CA GLN A 86 0.18 4.75 -12.15
C GLN A 86 -0.09 5.68 -10.97
N LYS A 87 0.94 6.08 -10.23
CA LYS A 87 0.81 7.00 -9.08
C LYS A 87 0.20 8.36 -9.46
N LYS A 88 0.36 8.80 -10.71
CA LYS A 88 -0.24 10.05 -11.22
C LYS A 88 -1.77 9.97 -11.35
N PHE A 89 -2.31 8.79 -11.61
CA PHE A 89 -3.74 8.55 -11.84
C PHE A 89 -4.42 7.90 -10.64
N ALA A 90 -3.65 7.38 -9.69
CA ALA A 90 -4.17 6.75 -8.50
C ALA A 90 -4.72 7.78 -7.50
N PRO A 91 -5.82 7.48 -6.79
CA PRO A 91 -6.29 8.32 -5.70
C PRO A 91 -5.21 8.45 -4.62
N ARG A 92 -5.22 9.58 -3.88
CA ARG A 92 -4.18 9.92 -2.88
C ARG A 92 -3.88 8.86 -1.83
N ASN A 93 -4.81 7.94 -1.60
CA ASN A 93 -4.71 6.90 -0.57
C ASN A 93 -4.65 5.49 -1.17
N ALA A 94 -4.40 5.34 -2.47
CA ALA A 94 -4.39 4.04 -3.15
C ALA A 94 -3.29 3.09 -2.64
N ASP A 95 -2.24 3.63 -2.05
CA ASP A 95 -1.11 2.91 -1.48
C ASP A 95 -1.24 2.65 0.03
N LYS A 96 -2.33 3.13 0.66
CA LYS A 96 -2.57 2.93 2.09
C LYS A 96 -3.50 1.74 2.30
N ALA A 97 -3.03 0.79 3.11
CA ALA A 97 -3.88 -0.28 3.61
C ALA A 97 -4.95 0.30 4.55
N VAL A 98 -6.19 -0.12 4.36
CA VAL A 98 -7.31 0.19 5.26
C VAL A 98 -7.50 -0.99 6.19
N SER A 99 -7.68 -0.74 7.49
CA SER A 99 -7.99 -1.80 8.44
C SER A 99 -9.37 -2.36 8.17
N VAL A 100 -9.48 -3.68 8.08
CA VAL A 100 -10.76 -4.38 7.86
C VAL A 100 -11.63 -4.31 9.10
N ASP A 101 -11.01 -4.21 10.29
CA ASP A 101 -11.68 -4.07 11.59
C ASP A 101 -12.07 -2.63 11.92
N ALA A 102 -11.73 -1.68 11.04
CA ALA A 102 -12.10 -0.29 11.27
C ALA A 102 -13.63 -0.11 11.12
N PRO A 103 -14.29 0.61 12.03
CA PRO A 103 -15.70 0.91 11.90
C PRO A 103 -15.97 1.78 10.67
N LEU A 104 -17.03 1.49 9.94
CA LEU A 104 -17.40 2.22 8.72
C LEU A 104 -17.74 3.70 8.98
N SER A 105 -18.26 3.99 10.16
CA SER A 105 -18.62 5.35 10.58
C SER A 105 -18.58 5.44 12.11
N ALA A 106 -18.40 6.64 12.64
CA ALA A 106 -18.35 6.90 14.09
C ALA A 106 -19.61 6.40 14.84
N ASN A 107 -20.76 6.30 14.16
CA ASN A 107 -22.04 5.88 14.74
C ASN A 107 -22.48 4.48 14.27
N ASN A 108 -21.67 3.76 13.51
CA ASN A 108 -22.02 2.46 12.99
C ASN A 108 -21.09 1.39 13.59
N PRO A 109 -21.63 0.38 14.32
CA PRO A 109 -20.81 -0.68 14.90
C PRO A 109 -20.29 -1.69 13.85
N TYR A 110 -20.81 -1.68 12.63
CA TYR A 110 -20.39 -2.59 11.57
C TYR A 110 -18.99 -2.24 11.07
N THR A 111 -18.17 -3.26 10.91
CA THR A 111 -16.82 -3.17 10.34
C THR A 111 -16.85 -3.45 8.84
N LEU A 112 -15.76 -3.15 8.16
CA LEU A 112 -15.62 -3.50 6.74
C LEU A 112 -15.68 -5.04 6.55
N LEU A 113 -15.19 -5.81 7.55
CA LEU A 113 -15.24 -7.27 7.56
C LEU A 113 -16.67 -7.81 7.49
N ASP A 114 -17.61 -7.17 8.20
CA ASP A 114 -19.01 -7.61 8.25
C ASP A 114 -19.74 -7.46 6.89
N ILE A 115 -19.22 -6.59 6.03
CA ILE A 115 -19.80 -6.31 4.70
C ILE A 115 -19.12 -7.11 3.60
N LEU A 116 -17.85 -7.47 3.78
CA LEU A 116 -17.12 -8.27 2.81
C LEU A 116 -17.71 -9.66 2.73
N ASN A 117 -18.38 -9.93 1.62
CA ASN A 117 -18.92 -11.26 1.31
C ASN A 117 -17.88 -12.01 0.45
N ASP A 118 -17.65 -13.26 0.79
CA ASP A 118 -16.83 -14.14 -0.03
C ASP A 118 -17.72 -14.75 -1.14
N PRO A 119 -17.49 -14.43 -2.43
CA PRO A 119 -18.29 -14.98 -3.52
C PRO A 119 -18.13 -16.50 -3.70
N ASP A 120 -17.04 -17.08 -3.16
CA ASP A 120 -16.75 -18.51 -3.29
C ASP A 120 -17.37 -19.36 -2.18
N VAL A 121 -17.91 -18.75 -1.13
CA VAL A 121 -18.63 -19.47 -0.07
C VAL A 121 -19.95 -19.98 -0.60
N LYS A 122 -20.06 -21.28 -0.76
CA LYS A 122 -21.32 -21.95 -1.10
C LYS A 122 -22.32 -21.76 0.03
N ILE A 123 -23.46 -21.19 -0.30
CA ILE A 123 -24.59 -21.09 0.63
C ILE A 123 -25.02 -22.52 0.99
N ALA A 124 -25.40 -22.76 2.26
CA ALA A 124 -25.76 -24.09 2.74
C ALA A 124 -26.82 -24.79 1.86
N ASP A 125 -27.71 -24.00 1.25
CA ASP A 125 -28.78 -24.49 0.38
C ASP A 125 -28.32 -24.78 -1.05
N ASP A 126 -27.15 -24.35 -1.49
CA ASP A 126 -26.70 -24.54 -2.89
C ASP A 126 -26.53 -26.02 -3.24
N THR A 127 -26.02 -26.82 -2.32
CA THR A 127 -25.87 -28.26 -2.52
C THR A 127 -27.23 -28.93 -2.67
N LEU A 128 -28.19 -28.56 -1.84
CA LEU A 128 -29.58 -29.07 -1.89
C LEU A 128 -30.27 -28.65 -3.20
N ASN A 129 -30.11 -27.39 -3.59
CA ASN A 129 -30.68 -26.87 -4.84
C ASN A 129 -30.09 -27.58 -6.07
N ILE A 130 -28.79 -27.85 -6.09
CA ILE A 130 -28.15 -28.61 -7.16
C ILE A 130 -28.66 -30.05 -7.22
N GLU A 131 -28.84 -30.72 -6.08
CA GLU A 131 -29.38 -32.08 -6.02
C GLU A 131 -30.85 -32.14 -6.49
N MET A 132 -31.67 -31.19 -6.03
CA MET A 132 -33.05 -31.04 -6.50
C MET A 132 -33.15 -30.78 -8.00
N MET A 133 -32.27 -29.92 -8.54
CA MET A 133 -32.18 -29.64 -9.97
C MET A 133 -31.80 -30.89 -10.78
N LYS A 134 -30.78 -31.62 -10.32
CA LYS A 134 -30.37 -32.90 -10.94
C LYS A 134 -31.51 -33.91 -10.96
N LYS A 135 -32.24 -34.03 -9.86
CA LYS A 135 -33.38 -34.96 -9.77
C LYS A 135 -34.47 -34.57 -10.75
N LYS A 136 -34.87 -33.29 -10.78
CA LYS A 136 -35.88 -32.79 -11.73
C LYS A 136 -35.46 -32.97 -13.19
N MET A 137 -34.17 -32.72 -13.50
CA MET A 137 -33.65 -32.97 -14.84
C MET A 137 -33.71 -34.46 -15.22
N ALA A 138 -33.34 -35.35 -14.30
CA ALA A 138 -33.39 -36.79 -14.53
C ALA A 138 -34.84 -37.28 -14.78
N GLU A 139 -35.79 -36.79 -14.00
CA GLU A 139 -37.22 -37.04 -14.18
C GLU A 139 -37.71 -36.55 -15.54
N SER A 140 -37.40 -35.29 -15.91
CA SER A 140 -37.77 -34.73 -17.21
C SER A 140 -37.16 -35.48 -18.40
N ILE A 141 -35.92 -35.95 -18.27
CA ILE A 141 -35.29 -36.78 -19.32
C ILE A 141 -35.92 -38.17 -19.41
N ALA A 142 -36.40 -38.71 -18.27
CA ALA A 142 -37.09 -40.02 -18.27
C ALA A 142 -38.40 -40.00 -19.02
N ASP A 143 -39.11 -38.85 -19.00
CA ASP A 143 -40.42 -38.66 -19.67
C ASP A 143 -40.33 -38.42 -21.19
N LEU A 144 -39.08 -38.21 -21.72
CA LEU A 144 -38.87 -37.99 -23.14
C LEU A 144 -38.92 -39.27 -23.98
N LEU A 145 -39.31 -39.11 -25.25
CA LEU A 145 -39.31 -40.19 -26.24
C LEU A 145 -37.88 -40.77 -26.43
N PRO A 146 -37.73 -42.09 -26.71
CA PRO A 146 -36.39 -42.73 -26.78
C PRO A 146 -35.44 -42.09 -27.81
N ARG A 147 -35.97 -41.48 -28.86
CA ARG A 147 -35.19 -40.75 -29.87
C ARG A 147 -34.64 -39.42 -29.32
N GLU A 148 -35.49 -38.67 -28.59
CA GLU A 148 -35.11 -37.39 -28.00
C GLU A 148 -34.08 -37.57 -26.86
N LYS A 149 -34.30 -38.59 -26.02
CA LYS A 149 -33.38 -38.97 -24.97
C LYS A 149 -31.97 -39.27 -25.52
N LYS A 150 -31.93 -40.01 -26.66
CA LYS A 150 -30.65 -40.34 -27.31
C LYS A 150 -29.92 -39.13 -27.89
N ILE A 151 -30.66 -38.13 -28.39
CA ILE A 151 -30.14 -36.89 -28.94
C ILE A 151 -29.54 -36.07 -27.79
N ILE A 152 -30.29 -35.85 -26.70
CA ILE A 152 -29.82 -35.06 -25.55
C ILE A 152 -28.59 -35.69 -24.90
N THR A 153 -28.61 -37.02 -24.69
CA THR A 153 -27.47 -37.74 -24.09
C THR A 153 -26.23 -37.69 -24.98
N LYS A 154 -26.38 -37.64 -26.32
CA LYS A 154 -25.25 -37.50 -27.24
C LYS A 154 -24.69 -36.07 -27.31
N PHE A 155 -25.52 -35.08 -27.05
CA PHE A 155 -25.12 -33.67 -27.18
C PHE A 155 -24.56 -33.10 -25.89
N TYR A 156 -25.09 -33.48 -24.74
CA TYR A 156 -24.68 -32.97 -23.43
C TYR A 156 -23.88 -33.97 -22.56
N GLY A 157 -23.78 -35.21 -23.00
CA GLY A 157 -22.90 -36.20 -22.45
C GLY A 157 -23.27 -36.91 -21.29
#